data_e09c2bbaf0f606488e004a8e149f441a
#
_entry.id   e09c2bbaf0f606488e004a8e149f441a
#
_cell.length_a   1.000
_cell.length_b   1.000
_cell.length_c   1.000
_cell.angle_alpha   90.00
_cell.angle_beta   90.00
_cell.angle_gamma   90.00
#
_symmetry.space_group_name_H-M   'P 1'
#
loop_
_entity.id
_entity.type
_entity.pdbx_description
1 polymer ?
#
loop_
_entity_poly.entity_id
_entity_poly.type
_entity_poly.pdbx_seq_one_letter_code
_entity_poly.pdbx_strand_id
1 'polypeptide(L)'
;MEEYVRVRGNPPSRVVIHKTSEFWGEDREDYNEIEGLYNGIDEVAPRCETDFVTLRQTGLRLFREGIYPPLRGTYFCMEGRHHFLFTMGFVPYLETYPGSYVPEPWQVTQHVGGSSPKDLLREVLSLTKMNVNNCNFADGTPITISFSRKVGEIMKHIGKDEIVQSSYRFYM
;
A
#
# COMPACT_ATOMS: atom_id res chain seq x y z
N MET A 1 11.80 -8.10 8.87
CA MET A 1 12.17 -7.29 10.05
C MET A 1 13.63 -7.50 10.44
N GLU A 2 14.07 -8.69 10.72
CA GLU A 2 15.46 -9.02 11.11
C GLU A 2 16.52 -8.46 10.14
N GLU A 3 16.30 -8.57 8.83
CA GLU A 3 17.24 -8.02 7.84
C GLU A 3 17.31 -6.48 7.92
N TYR A 4 16.21 -5.82 8.18
CA TYR A 4 16.21 -4.37 8.40
C TYR A 4 17.06 -3.99 9.62
N VAL A 5 16.88 -4.69 10.74
CA VAL A 5 17.66 -4.49 11.97
C VAL A 5 19.14 -4.77 11.71
N ARG A 6 19.47 -5.85 10.98
CA ARG A 6 20.83 -6.18 10.61
C ARG A 6 21.53 -5.10 9.79
N VAL A 7 20.80 -4.47 8.85
CA VAL A 7 21.36 -3.45 7.95
C VAL A 7 21.42 -2.06 8.62
N ARG A 8 20.41 -1.72 9.43
CA ARG A 8 20.29 -0.39 10.03
C ARG A 8 20.85 -0.30 11.45
N GLY A 9 21.09 -1.43 12.11
CA GLY A 9 21.58 -1.50 13.49
C GLY A 9 20.51 -1.23 14.57
N ASN A 10 19.34 -0.73 14.18
CA ASN A 10 18.23 -0.43 15.08
C ASN A 10 16.90 -0.92 14.48
N PRO A 11 15.96 -1.34 15.31
CA PRO A 11 14.61 -1.66 14.84
C PRO A 11 13.90 -0.42 14.30
N PRO A 12 12.93 -0.58 13.39
CA PRO A 12 12.12 0.53 12.93
C PRO A 12 11.24 1.07 14.06
N SER A 13 11.03 2.37 14.08
CA SER A 13 10.09 3.01 15.03
C SER A 13 8.63 2.78 14.65
N ARG A 14 8.36 2.54 13.35
CA ARG A 14 7.02 2.30 12.83
C ARG A 14 7.05 1.33 11.65
N VAL A 15 6.02 0.48 11.58
CA VAL A 15 5.77 -0.45 10.47
C VAL A 15 4.34 -0.25 9.96
N VAL A 16 4.17 -0.16 8.65
CA VAL A 16 2.85 -0.11 8.01
C VAL A 16 2.69 -1.31 7.10
N ILE A 17 1.67 -2.10 7.32
CA ILE A 17 1.35 -3.28 6.52
C ILE A 17 0.22 -2.95 5.56
N HIS A 18 0.49 -3.02 4.27
CA HIS A 18 -0.50 -2.82 3.21
C HIS A 18 -1.03 -4.15 2.69
N LYS A 19 -2.34 -4.27 2.59
CA LYS A 19 -3.05 -5.43 2.04
C LYS A 19 -4.14 -4.98 1.08
N THR A 20 -4.53 -5.80 0.13
CA THR A 20 -5.66 -5.52 -0.80
C THR A 20 -6.93 -6.26 -0.43
N SER A 21 -6.83 -7.26 0.45
CA SER A 21 -7.96 -7.93 1.12
C SER A 21 -8.08 -7.42 2.55
N GLU A 22 -9.21 -7.62 3.18
CA GLU A 22 -9.37 -7.33 4.61
C GLU A 22 -8.47 -8.22 5.46
N PHE A 23 -8.00 -7.67 6.58
CA PHE A 23 -7.35 -8.45 7.60
C PHE A 23 -8.40 -9.28 8.35
N TRP A 24 -8.08 -10.52 8.60
CA TRP A 24 -8.92 -11.38 9.40
C TRP A 24 -8.77 -10.99 10.87
N GLY A 25 -9.87 -10.60 11.50
CA GLY A 25 -9.92 -10.19 12.88
C GLY A 25 -10.51 -11.26 13.79
N GLU A 26 -10.93 -10.83 14.96
CA GLU A 26 -11.50 -11.66 16.04
C GLU A 26 -12.80 -12.42 15.68
N ASP A 27 -13.44 -12.06 14.56
CA ASP A 27 -14.69 -12.70 14.09
C ASP A 27 -14.50 -14.17 13.65
N ARG A 28 -13.26 -14.65 13.58
CA ARG A 28 -12.92 -16.04 13.29
C ARG A 28 -12.31 -16.66 14.53
N GLU A 29 -13.04 -17.58 15.16
CA GLU A 29 -12.70 -18.22 16.44
C GLU A 29 -11.29 -18.86 16.48
N ASP A 30 -10.68 -19.17 15.32
CA ASP A 30 -9.41 -19.90 15.24
C ASP A 30 -8.23 -19.09 14.70
N TYR A 31 -8.42 -17.84 14.23
CA TYR A 31 -7.33 -17.12 13.54
C TYR A 31 -7.47 -15.60 13.54
N ASN A 32 -6.65 -14.94 14.33
CA ASN A 32 -6.52 -13.48 14.33
C ASN A 32 -5.22 -13.07 13.60
N GLU A 33 -5.36 -12.66 12.34
CA GLU A 33 -4.22 -12.27 11.50
C GLU A 33 -3.49 -11.02 12.05
N ILE A 34 -4.24 -10.04 12.55
CA ILE A 34 -3.68 -8.81 13.10
C ILE A 34 -2.84 -9.11 14.35
N GLU A 35 -3.35 -9.92 15.24
CA GLU A 35 -2.65 -10.31 16.46
C GLU A 35 -1.38 -11.09 16.15
N GLY A 36 -1.44 -12.06 15.23
CA GLY A 36 -0.28 -12.84 14.82
C GLY A 36 0.83 -11.96 14.19
N LEU A 37 0.44 -11.02 13.33
CA LEU A 37 1.38 -10.07 12.73
C LEU A 37 1.96 -9.11 13.77
N TYR A 38 1.13 -8.61 14.68
CA TYR A 38 1.57 -7.73 15.76
C TYR A 38 2.58 -8.42 16.66
N ASN A 39 2.30 -9.64 17.10
CA ASN A 39 3.21 -10.42 17.96
C ASN A 39 4.56 -10.69 17.26
N GLY A 40 4.54 -11.07 15.97
CA GLY A 40 5.78 -11.27 15.21
C GLY A 40 6.59 -9.98 14.97
N ILE A 41 5.93 -8.81 14.96
CA ILE A 41 6.64 -7.52 14.90
C ILE A 41 7.23 -7.18 16.26
N ASP A 42 6.47 -7.36 17.35
CA ASP A 42 6.90 -7.01 18.69
C ASP A 42 8.08 -7.87 19.18
N GLU A 43 8.18 -9.13 18.75
CA GLU A 43 9.35 -9.99 19.00
C GLU A 43 10.65 -9.39 18.47
N VAL A 44 10.63 -8.75 17.30
CA VAL A 44 11.84 -8.22 16.64
C VAL A 44 12.04 -6.73 16.91
N ALA A 45 10.96 -5.99 17.09
CA ALA A 45 10.94 -4.54 17.29
C ALA A 45 9.95 -4.16 18.40
N PRO A 46 10.30 -4.40 19.66
CA PRO A 46 9.43 -4.05 20.80
C PRO A 46 9.07 -2.56 20.79
N ARG A 47 7.79 -2.25 21.03
CA ARG A 47 7.23 -0.89 21.03
C ARG A 47 7.22 -0.20 19.67
N CYS A 48 7.36 -0.94 18.58
CA CYS A 48 7.19 -0.42 17.25
C CYS A 48 5.71 -0.01 17.03
N GLU A 49 5.49 1.21 16.54
CA GLU A 49 4.15 1.62 16.11
C GLU A 49 3.75 0.81 14.88
N THR A 50 2.53 0.28 14.87
CA THR A 50 2.09 -0.57 13.77
C THR A 50 0.75 -0.10 13.22
N ASP A 51 0.67 0.02 11.90
CA ASP A 51 -0.57 0.30 11.17
C ASP A 51 -0.87 -0.84 10.19
N PHE A 52 -2.08 -1.38 10.26
CA PHE A 52 -2.62 -2.36 9.31
C PHE A 52 -3.61 -1.67 8.40
N VAL A 53 -3.35 -1.65 7.11
CA VAL A 53 -4.10 -0.83 6.15
C VAL A 53 -4.56 -1.67 4.97
N THR A 54 -5.87 -1.78 4.78
CA THR A 54 -6.43 -2.35 3.55
C THR A 54 -6.66 -1.24 2.54
N LEU A 55 -6.03 -1.39 1.38
CA LEU A 55 -6.10 -0.48 0.25
C LEU A 55 -6.83 -1.15 -0.92
N ARG A 56 -7.93 -0.55 -1.38
CA ARG A 56 -8.68 -1.03 -2.55
C ARG A 56 -8.82 0.06 -3.60
N GLN A 57 -8.68 -0.31 -4.86
CA GLN A 57 -9.16 0.52 -5.96
C GLN A 57 -10.68 0.45 -6.02
N THR A 58 -11.31 1.57 -6.32
CA THR A 58 -12.77 1.66 -6.39
C THR A 58 -13.21 2.09 -7.78
N GLY A 59 -14.44 1.75 -8.17
CA GLY A 59 -15.03 2.22 -9.43
C GLY A 59 -15.48 3.68 -9.41
N LEU A 60 -15.17 4.43 -8.34
CA LEU A 60 -15.54 5.85 -8.23
C LEU A 60 -14.78 6.66 -9.28
N ARG A 61 -15.46 7.63 -9.87
CA ARG A 61 -14.89 8.55 -10.85
C ARG A 61 -15.11 9.98 -10.38
N LEU A 62 -14.05 10.78 -10.46
CA LEU A 62 -14.12 12.22 -10.21
C LEU A 62 -13.93 12.95 -11.52
N PHE A 63 -14.90 13.81 -11.83
CA PHE A 63 -14.84 14.70 -12.99
C PHE A 63 -14.50 16.11 -12.51
N ARG A 64 -13.61 16.75 -13.23
CA ARG A 64 -13.25 18.14 -13.05
C ARG A 64 -13.74 18.94 -14.25
N GLU A 65 -14.32 20.10 -14.01
CA GLU A 65 -14.61 21.03 -15.09
C GLU A 65 -13.33 21.51 -15.77
N GLY A 66 -13.32 21.55 -17.10
CA GLY A 66 -12.17 21.91 -17.92
C GLY A 66 -11.63 20.75 -18.74
N ILE A 67 -10.50 20.99 -19.41
CA ILE A 67 -9.89 20.04 -20.36
C ILE A 67 -8.98 18.99 -19.69
N TYR A 68 -8.66 19.15 -18.42
CA TYR A 68 -7.75 18.26 -17.71
C TYR A 68 -8.50 17.44 -16.65
N PRO A 69 -8.11 16.17 -16.46
CA PRO A 69 -8.65 15.33 -15.41
C PRO A 69 -8.25 15.84 -14.01
N PRO A 70 -8.78 15.24 -12.94
CA PRO A 70 -8.35 15.54 -11.57
C PRO A 70 -6.83 15.48 -11.41
N LEU A 71 -6.31 16.32 -10.53
CA LEU A 71 -4.87 16.35 -10.24
C LEU A 71 -4.42 15.03 -9.59
N ARG A 72 -3.25 14.56 -10.00
CA ARG A 72 -2.55 13.50 -9.26
C ARG A 72 -2.33 13.95 -7.80
N GLY A 73 -2.62 13.08 -6.86
CA GLY A 73 -2.55 13.39 -5.43
C GLY A 73 -3.82 14.03 -4.87
N THR A 74 -4.89 14.15 -5.67
CA THR A 74 -6.18 14.59 -5.13
C THR A 74 -6.64 13.62 -4.06
N TYR A 75 -6.83 14.14 -2.86
CA TYR A 75 -7.40 13.45 -1.71
C TYR A 75 -8.76 14.05 -1.39
N PHE A 76 -9.72 13.22 -1.06
CA PHE A 76 -10.97 13.67 -0.47
C PHE A 76 -11.50 12.67 0.55
N CYS A 77 -12.29 13.19 1.48
CA CYS A 77 -12.96 12.40 2.50
C CYS A 77 -14.45 12.57 2.35
N MET A 78 -15.17 11.48 2.26
CA MET A 78 -16.62 11.45 2.18
C MET A 78 -17.19 10.99 3.51
N GLU A 79 -18.16 11.73 4.03
CA GLU A 79 -18.84 11.46 5.31
C GLU A 79 -17.89 11.30 6.52
N GLY A 80 -16.69 11.89 6.46
CA GLY A 80 -15.71 11.82 7.55
C GLY A 80 -15.03 10.47 7.77
N ARG A 81 -15.38 9.45 6.99
CA ARG A 81 -14.89 8.06 7.19
C ARG A 81 -14.42 7.34 5.92
N HIS A 82 -14.79 7.81 4.76
CA HIS A 82 -14.35 7.23 3.49
C HIS A 82 -13.25 8.08 2.89
N HIS A 83 -12.02 7.58 2.91
CA HIS A 83 -10.83 8.32 2.49
C HIS A 83 -10.33 7.79 1.14
N PHE A 84 -10.20 8.70 0.17
CA PHE A 84 -9.85 8.39 -1.21
C PHE A 84 -8.65 9.20 -1.67
N LEU A 85 -7.80 8.56 -2.49
CA LEU A 85 -6.61 9.17 -3.09
C LEU A 85 -6.50 8.82 -4.57
N PHE A 86 -6.41 9.82 -5.42
CA PHE A 86 -6.07 9.66 -6.83
C PHE A 86 -4.55 9.62 -7.01
N THR A 87 -3.99 8.43 -7.21
CA THR A 87 -2.56 8.24 -7.47
C THR A 87 -2.17 8.55 -8.91
N MET A 88 -3.13 8.53 -9.81
CA MET A 88 -3.02 8.98 -11.20
C MET A 88 -3.84 10.25 -11.39
N GLY A 89 -3.46 11.05 -12.38
CA GLY A 89 -4.14 12.31 -12.67
C GLY A 89 -3.22 13.30 -13.36
N PHE A 90 -3.73 14.49 -13.65
CA PHE A 90 -2.96 15.55 -14.28
C PHE A 90 -1.81 16.05 -13.39
N VAL A 91 -0.66 16.21 -13.99
CA VAL A 91 0.54 16.72 -13.32
C VAL A 91 0.87 18.09 -13.92
N PRO A 92 0.55 19.20 -13.22
CA PRO A 92 0.68 20.56 -13.78
C PRO A 92 2.11 20.89 -14.22
N TYR A 93 3.12 20.48 -13.45
CA TYR A 93 4.51 20.75 -13.75
C TYR A 93 4.99 20.12 -15.08
N LEU A 94 4.44 18.96 -15.42
CA LEU A 94 4.76 18.24 -16.65
C LEU A 94 3.76 18.54 -17.78
N GLU A 95 2.72 19.29 -17.49
CA GLU A 95 1.59 19.58 -18.40
C GLU A 95 1.04 18.32 -19.09
N THR A 96 1.07 17.18 -18.37
CA THR A 96 0.72 15.89 -18.94
C THR A 96 -0.19 15.08 -18.00
N TYR A 97 -0.87 14.16 -18.62
CA TYR A 97 -1.66 13.12 -17.98
C TYR A 97 -1.26 11.77 -18.58
N PRO A 98 -0.58 10.90 -17.79
CA PRO A 98 -0.13 9.61 -18.29
C PRO A 98 -1.27 8.60 -18.31
N GLY A 99 -2.22 8.75 -19.21
CA GLY A 99 -3.32 7.80 -19.33
C GLY A 99 -4.42 8.29 -20.24
N SER A 100 -5.17 7.36 -20.82
CA SER A 100 -6.28 7.62 -21.73
C SER A 100 -7.67 7.39 -21.11
N TYR A 101 -7.74 7.18 -19.80
CA TYR A 101 -8.97 6.88 -19.07
C TYR A 101 -9.09 7.69 -17.79
N VAL A 102 -10.30 7.82 -17.28
CA VAL A 102 -10.56 8.52 -16.02
C VAL A 102 -9.94 7.73 -14.88
N PRO A 103 -9.09 8.35 -14.04
CA PRO A 103 -8.41 7.65 -12.96
C PRO A 103 -9.38 7.16 -11.89
N GLU A 104 -9.04 6.02 -11.32
CA GLU A 104 -9.72 5.43 -10.17
C GLU A 104 -8.92 5.72 -8.90
N PRO A 105 -9.57 6.09 -7.81
CA PRO A 105 -8.88 6.30 -6.56
C PRO A 105 -8.63 5.01 -5.80
N TRP A 106 -7.60 5.04 -4.98
CA TRP A 106 -7.42 4.12 -3.87
C TRP A 106 -8.24 4.58 -2.67
N GLN A 107 -8.85 3.63 -1.99
CA GLN A 107 -9.60 3.84 -0.75
C GLN A 107 -8.94 3.06 0.39
N VAL A 108 -8.86 3.66 1.56
CA VAL A 108 -8.64 2.94 2.81
C VAL A 108 -9.98 2.35 3.23
N THR A 109 -10.11 1.02 3.18
CA THR A 109 -11.35 0.31 3.54
C THR A 109 -11.31 -0.25 4.97
N GLN A 110 -10.12 -0.55 5.46
CA GLN A 110 -9.88 -0.98 6.85
C GLN A 110 -8.59 -0.36 7.34
N HIS A 111 -8.57 0.12 8.56
CA HIS A 111 -7.38 0.61 9.22
C HIS A 111 -7.43 0.28 10.70
N VAL A 112 -6.35 -0.31 11.19
CA VAL A 112 -6.10 -0.57 12.62
C VAL A 112 -4.71 -0.05 12.94
N GLY A 113 -4.63 0.98 13.76
CA GLY A 113 -3.39 1.65 14.13
C GLY A 113 -3.60 3.08 14.58
N GLY A 114 -2.50 3.80 14.87
CA GLY A 114 -2.53 5.16 15.41
C GLY A 114 -2.46 6.28 14.37
N SER A 115 -2.11 5.98 13.13
CA SER A 115 -1.90 6.99 12.10
C SER A 115 -3.21 7.55 11.54
N SER A 116 -3.20 8.80 11.05
CA SER A 116 -4.37 9.32 10.36
C SER A 116 -4.50 8.71 8.95
N PRO A 117 -5.72 8.41 8.46
CA PRO A 117 -5.92 7.92 7.09
C PRO A 117 -5.37 8.86 6.01
N LYS A 118 -5.35 10.17 6.27
CA LYS A 118 -4.78 11.17 5.37
C LYS A 118 -3.26 11.03 5.26
N ASP A 119 -2.56 10.80 6.36
CA ASP A 119 -1.11 10.62 6.36
C ASP A 119 -0.72 9.30 5.73
N LEU A 120 -1.46 8.22 6.01
CA LEU A 120 -1.31 6.94 5.33
C LEU A 120 -1.45 7.06 3.81
N LEU A 121 -2.46 7.77 3.33
CA LEU A 121 -2.64 7.99 1.90
C LEU A 121 -1.56 8.89 1.29
N ARG A 122 -0.98 9.83 2.06
CA ARG A 122 0.19 10.60 1.62
C ARG A 122 1.42 9.70 1.44
N GLU A 123 1.63 8.76 2.34
CA GLU A 123 2.68 7.75 2.20
C GLU A 123 2.44 6.84 0.99
N VAL A 124 1.21 6.38 0.79
CA VAL A 124 0.79 5.61 -0.40
C VAL A 124 1.12 6.37 -1.68
N LEU A 125 0.83 7.68 -1.76
CA LEU A 125 1.19 8.51 -2.90
C LEU A 125 2.70 8.55 -3.14
N SER A 126 3.49 8.65 -2.08
CA SER A 126 4.95 8.63 -2.15
C SER A 126 5.48 7.29 -2.65
N LEU A 127 4.89 6.19 -2.19
CA LEU A 127 5.25 4.83 -2.61
C LEU A 127 4.98 4.56 -4.11
N THR A 128 4.12 5.33 -4.77
CA THR A 128 3.92 5.23 -6.22
C THR A 128 5.08 5.79 -7.05
N LYS A 129 6.02 6.48 -6.40
CA LYS A 129 7.24 7.04 -7.05
C LYS A 129 8.50 6.19 -6.80
N MET A 130 8.39 5.12 -6.02
CA MET A 130 9.56 4.36 -5.55
C MET A 130 9.89 3.14 -6.42
N ASN A 131 9.21 2.94 -7.54
CA ASN A 131 9.50 1.81 -8.42
C ASN A 131 10.75 2.11 -9.26
N VAL A 132 11.89 1.60 -8.83
CA VAL A 132 13.19 1.77 -9.51
C VAL A 132 13.31 0.99 -10.82
N ASN A 133 12.43 0.02 -11.06
CA ASN A 133 12.40 -0.78 -12.29
C ASN A 133 11.56 -0.14 -13.40
N ASN A 134 10.99 1.02 -13.15
CA ASN A 134 10.13 1.73 -14.08
C ASN A 134 10.62 3.17 -14.26
N CYS A 135 10.87 3.55 -15.52
CA CYS A 135 11.26 4.92 -15.87
C CYS A 135 10.08 5.90 -15.91
N ASN A 136 8.85 5.44 -15.68
CA ASN A 136 7.70 6.30 -15.60
C ASN A 136 7.79 7.25 -14.42
N PHE A 137 7.25 8.45 -14.58
CA PHE A 137 7.24 9.49 -13.54
C PHE A 137 6.60 9.00 -12.23
N ALA A 138 5.55 8.19 -12.32
CA ALA A 138 4.89 7.54 -11.18
C ALA A 138 4.04 6.37 -11.67
N ASP A 139 3.91 5.35 -10.82
CA ASP A 139 2.95 4.27 -11.01
C ASP A 139 1.59 4.65 -10.41
N GLY A 140 0.51 4.04 -10.93
CA GLY A 140 -0.82 4.16 -10.33
C GLY A 140 -0.97 3.32 -9.05
N THR A 141 -0.12 2.31 -8.89
CA THR A 141 -0.14 1.38 -7.77
C THR A 141 1.08 1.61 -6.87
N PRO A 142 0.93 1.69 -5.54
CA PRO A 142 2.06 1.80 -4.63
C PRO A 142 2.95 0.55 -4.72
N ILE A 143 4.27 0.75 -4.61
CA ILE A 143 5.26 -0.32 -4.82
C ILE A 143 5.04 -1.53 -3.90
N THR A 144 4.58 -1.31 -2.68
CA THR A 144 4.25 -2.38 -1.73
C THR A 144 3.20 -3.34 -2.26
N ILE A 145 2.15 -2.81 -2.90
CA ILE A 145 1.09 -3.62 -3.53
C ILE A 145 1.58 -4.24 -4.84
N SER A 146 2.35 -3.50 -5.65
CA SER A 146 2.91 -4.03 -6.89
C SER A 146 3.80 -5.24 -6.63
N PHE A 147 4.68 -5.17 -5.63
CA PHE A 147 5.54 -6.30 -5.28
C PHE A 147 4.76 -7.47 -4.68
N SER A 148 3.83 -7.22 -3.78
CA SER A 148 3.05 -8.32 -3.21
C SER A 148 2.22 -9.06 -4.27
N ARG A 149 1.73 -8.36 -5.31
CA ARG A 149 1.08 -9.01 -6.46
C ARG A 149 2.06 -9.88 -7.24
N LYS A 150 3.28 -9.39 -7.55
CA LYS A 150 4.30 -10.19 -8.23
C LYS A 150 4.69 -11.44 -7.43
N VAL A 151 4.91 -11.29 -6.12
CA VAL A 151 5.15 -12.42 -5.22
C VAL A 151 4.00 -13.41 -5.29
N GLY A 152 2.77 -12.96 -5.20
CA GLY A 152 1.58 -13.80 -5.29
C GLY A 152 1.47 -14.56 -6.61
N GLU A 153 1.85 -13.95 -7.75
CA GLU A 153 1.89 -14.64 -9.04
C GLU A 153 2.96 -15.74 -9.07
N ILE A 154 4.15 -15.48 -8.55
CA ILE A 154 5.24 -16.47 -8.49
C ILE A 154 4.84 -17.61 -7.56
N MET A 155 4.26 -17.31 -6.39
CA MET A 155 3.86 -18.33 -5.42
C MET A 155 2.81 -19.30 -5.95
N LYS A 156 2.01 -18.94 -6.94
CA LYS A 156 1.07 -19.86 -7.60
C LYS A 156 1.76 -21.03 -8.31
N HIS A 157 3.02 -20.85 -8.67
CA HIS A 157 3.83 -21.84 -9.39
C HIS A 157 4.82 -22.59 -8.50
N ILE A 158 4.92 -22.23 -7.22
CA ILE A 158 5.78 -22.91 -6.24
C ILE A 158 5.02 -24.10 -5.67
N GLY A 159 5.68 -25.27 -5.65
CA GLY A 159 5.14 -26.48 -5.04
C GLY A 159 4.95 -26.33 -3.53
N LYS A 160 4.01 -27.08 -2.95
CA LYS A 160 3.69 -26.98 -1.51
C LYS A 160 4.88 -27.29 -0.59
N ASP A 161 5.86 -28.08 -1.07
CA ASP A 161 7.02 -28.49 -0.32
C ASP A 161 8.28 -27.68 -0.67
N GLU A 162 8.16 -26.66 -1.55
CA GLU A 162 9.29 -25.81 -1.92
C GLU A 162 9.48 -24.66 -0.95
N ILE A 163 10.74 -24.36 -0.63
CA ILE A 163 11.10 -23.26 0.26
C ILE A 163 10.95 -21.93 -0.48
N VAL A 164 10.05 -21.08 0.00
CA VAL A 164 9.86 -19.73 -0.52
C VAL A 164 11.05 -18.85 -0.14
N GLN A 165 11.63 -18.17 -1.11
CA GLN A 165 12.72 -17.22 -0.86
C GLN A 165 12.20 -16.01 -0.06
N SER A 166 12.80 -15.73 1.07
CA SER A 166 12.43 -14.61 1.94
C SER A 166 12.96 -13.26 1.45
N SER A 167 13.96 -13.24 0.57
CA SER A 167 14.54 -12.01 0.05
C SER A 167 13.65 -11.38 -1.01
N TYR A 168 13.21 -10.14 -0.78
CA TYR A 168 12.41 -9.38 -1.75
C TYR A 168 13.13 -9.18 -3.11
N ARG A 169 14.45 -9.18 -3.12
CA ARG A 169 15.27 -9.04 -4.34
C ARG A 169 15.07 -10.17 -5.34
N PHE A 170 14.62 -11.32 -4.87
CA PHE A 170 14.32 -12.45 -5.76
C PHE A 170 13.08 -12.17 -6.64
N TYR A 171 12.20 -11.30 -6.19
CA TYR A 171 10.91 -10.99 -6.84
C TYR A 171 10.91 -9.67 -7.61
N MET A 172 12.05 -8.99 -7.71
CA MET A 172 12.18 -7.70 -8.41
C MET A 172 12.34 -7.81 -9.91
#